data_56cc96a8eba3c66e9a1833b8bced4ec4
#
_entry.id   56cc96a8eba3c66e9a1833b8bced4ec4
#
_cell.length_a   1.000
_cell.length_b   1.000
_cell.length_c   1.000
_cell.angle_alpha   90.00
_cell.angle_beta   90.00
_cell.angle_gamma   90.00
#
_symmetry.space_group_name_H-M   'P 1'
#
loop_
_entity.id
_entity.type
_entity.pdbx_description
1 polymer ?
#
loop_
_entity_poly.entity_id
_entity_poly.type
_entity_poly.pdbx_seq_one_letter_code
_entity_poly.pdbx_strand_id
1 'polypeptide(L)'
;MSFTGTLFEENTMTIALVTGGSTGIGAAVCRLLAENGSKVAICDINSENGEVLATEIGGRFIHCDVSSLASVESAFKTCCLELGAPQYVHLNAGIMTVPTNTPYIAIENLTEDQYQKIVGINLNGVFHGMKNALPLMREKGGGITLTASTAGLSVVPVDPMYTATKYAVIGFGRAVAAANAGSSVRINVICPGVTDTQIVPDEYRAPEFNVMSAEVMAAEIVDLLHNGENGEIRVKNAAEKPAFVADLPNLS
;
A
#
# COMPACT_ATOMS: atom_id res chain seq x y z
N MET A 1 -15.64 28.89 -43.95
CA MET A 1 -15.62 27.48 -43.58
C MET A 1 -14.69 27.37 -42.37
N SER A 2 -15.27 27.23 -41.19
CA SER A 2 -14.54 27.15 -39.93
C SER A 2 -14.31 25.67 -39.63
N PHE A 3 -13.06 25.23 -39.65
CA PHE A 3 -12.67 23.90 -39.16
C PHE A 3 -12.58 23.95 -37.64
N THR A 4 -13.61 23.50 -36.94
CA THR A 4 -13.54 23.17 -35.53
C THR A 4 -12.83 21.84 -35.43
N GLY A 5 -11.52 21.88 -35.18
CA GLY A 5 -10.74 20.70 -34.82
C GLY A 5 -11.20 20.20 -33.45
N THR A 6 -11.84 19.06 -33.41
CA THR A 6 -12.05 18.26 -32.20
C THR A 6 -10.67 17.91 -31.68
N LEU A 7 -10.28 18.54 -30.58
CA LEU A 7 -9.16 18.06 -29.76
C LEU A 7 -9.52 16.64 -29.28
N PHE A 8 -8.87 15.63 -29.85
CA PHE A 8 -8.85 14.31 -29.24
C PHE A 8 -8.17 14.52 -27.90
N GLU A 9 -8.92 14.49 -26.81
CA GLU A 9 -8.35 14.20 -25.50
C GLU A 9 -7.59 12.88 -25.66
N GLU A 10 -6.26 12.93 -25.60
CA GLU A 10 -5.46 11.73 -25.45
C GLU A 10 -5.93 11.09 -24.15
N ASN A 11 -6.71 10.03 -24.29
CA ASN A 11 -7.12 9.18 -23.18
C ASN A 11 -5.87 8.45 -22.68
N THR A 12 -5.02 9.18 -21.95
CA THR A 12 -3.78 8.63 -21.40
C THR A 12 -4.17 7.64 -20.31
N MET A 13 -4.00 6.37 -20.65
CA MET A 13 -4.28 5.25 -19.74
C MET A 13 -3.55 5.44 -18.40
N THR A 14 -4.28 5.41 -17.32
CA THR A 14 -3.73 5.55 -15.96
C THR A 14 -2.87 4.34 -15.59
N ILE A 15 -1.69 4.59 -15.04
CA ILE A 15 -0.77 3.55 -14.58
C ILE A 15 -0.79 3.51 -13.06
N ALA A 16 -0.92 2.32 -12.50
CA ALA A 16 -0.83 2.06 -11.07
C ALA A 16 0.30 1.08 -10.75
N LEU A 17 0.95 1.24 -9.60
CA LEU A 17 1.95 0.32 -9.07
C LEU A 17 1.58 -0.09 -7.64
N VAL A 18 1.53 -1.39 -7.37
CA VAL A 18 1.17 -1.94 -6.05
C VAL A 18 2.27 -2.86 -5.56
N THR A 19 2.84 -2.58 -4.39
CA THR A 19 3.79 -3.50 -3.71
C THR A 19 3.04 -4.47 -2.80
N GLY A 20 3.53 -5.73 -2.71
CA GLY A 20 2.75 -6.79 -2.05
C GLY A 20 1.44 -7.04 -2.79
N GLY A 21 1.48 -6.94 -4.13
CA GLY A 21 0.30 -6.92 -5.00
C GLY A 21 -0.23 -8.30 -5.37
N SER A 22 0.47 -9.40 -5.04
CA SER A 22 0.10 -10.74 -5.51
C SER A 22 -0.96 -11.43 -4.66
N THR A 23 -1.21 -10.98 -3.42
CA THR A 23 -2.15 -11.61 -2.49
C THR A 23 -2.89 -10.59 -1.62
N GLY A 24 -3.94 -11.05 -0.93
CA GLY A 24 -4.65 -10.28 0.09
C GLY A 24 -5.14 -8.91 -0.39
N ILE A 25 -4.94 -7.88 0.43
CA ILE A 25 -5.36 -6.50 0.14
C ILE A 25 -4.74 -6.00 -1.17
N GLY A 26 -3.43 -6.24 -1.38
CA GLY A 26 -2.74 -5.80 -2.59
C GLY A 26 -3.35 -6.37 -3.87
N ALA A 27 -3.69 -7.65 -3.89
CA ALA A 27 -4.32 -8.29 -5.04
C ALA A 27 -5.73 -7.73 -5.30
N ALA A 28 -6.52 -7.51 -4.25
CA ALA A 28 -7.84 -6.88 -4.38
C ALA A 28 -7.74 -5.44 -4.91
N VAL A 29 -6.75 -4.67 -4.46
CA VAL A 29 -6.47 -3.32 -5.01
C VAL A 29 -6.07 -3.38 -6.47
N CYS A 30 -5.21 -4.35 -6.87
CA CYS A 30 -4.83 -4.53 -8.28
C CYS A 30 -6.06 -4.81 -9.17
N ARG A 31 -6.96 -5.71 -8.75
CA ARG A 31 -8.21 -6.00 -9.48
C ARG A 31 -9.06 -4.75 -9.64
N LEU A 32 -9.35 -4.06 -8.54
CA LEU A 32 -10.22 -2.89 -8.56
C LEU A 32 -9.64 -1.73 -9.39
N LEU A 33 -8.32 -1.51 -9.34
CA LEU A 33 -7.64 -0.52 -10.18
C LEU A 33 -7.75 -0.89 -11.67
N ALA A 34 -7.61 -2.18 -12.01
CA ALA A 34 -7.75 -2.65 -13.39
C ALA A 34 -9.21 -2.54 -13.88
N GLU A 35 -10.19 -2.89 -13.05
CA GLU A 35 -11.63 -2.70 -13.33
C GLU A 35 -11.97 -1.23 -13.60
N ASN A 36 -11.29 -0.31 -12.90
CA ASN A 36 -11.41 1.14 -13.11
C ASN A 36 -10.58 1.66 -14.30
N GLY A 37 -10.03 0.77 -15.14
CA GLY A 37 -9.35 1.13 -16.39
C GLY A 37 -7.85 1.44 -16.25
N SER A 38 -7.24 1.22 -15.10
CA SER A 38 -5.79 1.39 -14.94
C SER A 38 -5.01 0.20 -15.48
N LYS A 39 -3.83 0.43 -16.05
CA LYS A 39 -2.80 -0.61 -16.20
C LYS A 39 -2.03 -0.77 -14.90
N VAL A 40 -1.93 -1.99 -14.41
CA VAL A 40 -1.39 -2.26 -13.07
C VAL A 40 -0.05 -2.99 -13.14
N ALA A 41 0.99 -2.42 -12.52
CA ALA A 41 2.23 -3.09 -12.19
C ALA A 41 2.08 -3.77 -10.82
N ILE A 42 2.09 -5.10 -10.80
CA ILE A 42 1.99 -5.95 -9.61
C ILE A 42 3.40 -6.24 -9.14
N CYS A 43 3.85 -5.62 -8.06
CA CYS A 43 5.19 -5.80 -7.51
C CYS A 43 5.16 -6.73 -6.29
N ASP A 44 5.80 -7.89 -6.36
CA ASP A 44 5.82 -8.88 -5.27
C ASP A 44 7.02 -9.82 -5.41
N ILE A 45 7.35 -10.54 -4.32
CA ILE A 45 8.31 -11.65 -4.34
C ILE A 45 7.65 -12.96 -4.79
N ASN A 46 6.32 -13.08 -4.66
CA ASN A 46 5.55 -14.26 -5.03
C ASN A 46 5.21 -14.23 -6.53
N SER A 47 6.11 -14.78 -7.32
CA SER A 47 5.97 -14.79 -8.79
C SER A 47 4.79 -15.63 -9.26
N GLU A 48 4.49 -16.76 -8.60
CA GLU A 48 3.40 -17.65 -8.98
C GLU A 48 2.04 -16.94 -8.94
N ASN A 49 1.69 -16.38 -7.79
CA ASN A 49 0.44 -15.66 -7.65
C ASN A 49 0.42 -14.35 -8.45
N GLY A 50 1.57 -13.68 -8.56
CA GLY A 50 1.70 -12.42 -9.29
C GLY A 50 1.47 -12.59 -10.80
N GLU A 51 2.02 -13.61 -11.43
CA GLU A 51 1.81 -13.91 -12.87
C GLU A 51 0.37 -14.34 -13.17
N VAL A 52 -0.24 -15.14 -12.27
CA VAL A 52 -1.65 -15.51 -12.39
C VAL A 52 -2.54 -14.28 -12.36
N LEU A 53 -2.34 -13.40 -11.36
CA LEU A 53 -3.11 -12.16 -11.24
C LEU A 53 -2.85 -11.21 -12.43
N ALA A 54 -1.60 -11.09 -12.89
CA ALA A 54 -1.27 -10.27 -14.04
C ALA A 54 -2.02 -10.72 -15.31
N THR A 55 -2.10 -12.03 -15.51
CA THR A 55 -2.88 -12.62 -16.62
C THR A 55 -4.37 -12.32 -16.47
N GLU A 56 -4.92 -12.48 -15.26
CA GLU A 56 -6.33 -12.25 -14.95
C GLU A 56 -6.77 -10.82 -15.28
N ILE A 57 -5.97 -9.81 -14.85
CA ILE A 57 -6.37 -8.40 -14.97
C ILE A 57 -5.75 -7.68 -16.18
N GLY A 58 -4.98 -8.37 -17.02
CA GLY A 58 -4.23 -7.76 -18.12
C GLY A 58 -3.18 -6.75 -17.64
N GLY A 59 -2.64 -6.96 -16.43
CA GLY A 59 -1.57 -6.18 -15.82
C GLY A 59 -0.17 -6.71 -16.13
N ARG A 60 0.82 -6.22 -15.38
CA ARG A 60 2.22 -6.67 -15.48
C ARG A 60 2.75 -7.09 -14.11
N PHE A 61 3.20 -8.34 -13.97
CA PHE A 61 3.94 -8.75 -12.79
C PHE A 61 5.40 -8.31 -12.91
N ILE A 62 5.95 -7.80 -11.80
CA ILE A 62 7.35 -7.39 -11.67
C ILE A 62 7.86 -7.94 -10.34
N HIS A 63 8.85 -8.85 -10.38
CA HIS A 63 9.45 -9.35 -9.15
C HIS A 63 10.12 -8.21 -8.38
N CYS A 64 9.76 -8.06 -7.10
CA CYS A 64 10.20 -6.95 -6.26
C CYS A 64 10.31 -7.38 -4.79
N ASP A 65 11.53 -7.43 -4.27
CA ASP A 65 11.79 -7.50 -2.84
C ASP A 65 11.88 -6.06 -2.30
N VAL A 66 10.85 -5.63 -1.57
CA VAL A 66 10.77 -4.25 -1.05
C VAL A 66 11.83 -3.94 0.01
N SER A 67 12.43 -4.95 0.64
CA SER A 67 13.53 -4.76 1.60
C SER A 67 14.83 -4.33 0.92
N SER A 68 14.96 -4.56 -0.39
CA SER A 68 16.11 -4.19 -1.23
C SER A 68 15.84 -2.92 -2.03
N LEU A 69 16.56 -1.83 -1.76
CA LEU A 69 16.46 -0.59 -2.55
C LEU A 69 16.69 -0.85 -4.03
N ALA A 70 17.72 -1.64 -4.38
CA ALA A 70 18.05 -1.93 -5.78
C ALA A 70 16.91 -2.71 -6.50
N SER A 71 16.23 -3.62 -5.78
CA SER A 71 15.07 -4.34 -6.32
C SER A 71 13.90 -3.38 -6.58
N VAL A 72 13.62 -2.47 -5.65
CA VAL A 72 12.56 -1.46 -5.81
C VAL A 72 12.89 -0.50 -6.97
N GLU A 73 14.12 0.01 -7.06
CA GLU A 73 14.56 0.87 -8.17
C GLU A 73 14.39 0.15 -9.53
N SER A 74 14.75 -1.13 -9.61
CA SER A 74 14.55 -1.95 -10.80
C SER A 74 13.06 -2.11 -11.14
N ALA A 75 12.21 -2.35 -10.14
CA ALA A 75 10.77 -2.51 -10.35
C ALA A 75 10.11 -1.23 -10.89
N PHE A 76 10.42 -0.08 -10.30
CA PHE A 76 9.90 1.21 -10.81
C PHE A 76 10.41 1.52 -12.22
N LYS A 77 11.69 1.23 -12.49
CA LYS A 77 12.27 1.39 -13.83
C LYS A 77 11.55 0.50 -14.87
N THR A 78 11.30 -0.77 -14.52
CA THR A 78 10.58 -1.71 -15.40
C THR A 78 9.15 -1.24 -15.63
N CYS A 79 8.44 -0.80 -14.58
CA CYS A 79 7.11 -0.21 -14.70
C CYS A 79 7.10 0.96 -15.70
N CYS A 80 8.04 1.91 -15.55
CA CYS A 80 8.13 3.07 -16.45
C CYS A 80 8.42 2.69 -17.90
N LEU A 81 9.27 1.67 -18.14
CA LEU A 81 9.62 1.22 -19.48
C LEU A 81 8.50 0.45 -20.18
N GLU A 82 7.75 -0.36 -19.45
CA GLU A 82 6.76 -1.28 -20.03
C GLU A 82 5.32 -0.71 -20.00
N LEU A 83 4.98 0.09 -18.99
CA LEU A 83 3.63 0.62 -18.82
C LEU A 83 3.58 2.15 -18.88
N GLY A 84 4.62 2.81 -18.39
CA GLY A 84 4.69 4.26 -18.23
C GLY A 84 4.86 4.68 -16.75
N ALA A 85 5.06 5.98 -16.51
CA ALA A 85 5.18 6.52 -15.16
C ALA A 85 3.86 6.36 -14.38
N PRO A 86 3.89 5.81 -13.16
CA PRO A 86 2.69 5.59 -12.37
C PRO A 86 2.07 6.92 -11.91
N GLN A 87 0.74 6.98 -11.93
CA GLN A 87 -0.08 8.05 -11.33
C GLN A 87 -0.65 7.63 -9.98
N TYR A 88 -0.78 6.33 -9.75
CA TYR A 88 -1.20 5.76 -8.47
C TYR A 88 -0.17 4.77 -7.97
N VAL A 89 0.25 4.92 -6.71
CA VAL A 89 1.19 4.00 -6.06
C VAL A 89 0.63 3.58 -4.72
N HIS A 90 0.51 2.26 -4.54
CA HIS A 90 0.08 1.68 -3.27
C HIS A 90 1.23 0.89 -2.64
N LEU A 91 1.82 1.43 -1.58
CA LEU A 91 2.90 0.81 -0.82
C LEU A 91 2.30 -0.06 0.28
N ASN A 92 2.06 -1.34 -0.05
CA ASN A 92 1.26 -2.25 0.76
C ASN A 92 2.05 -3.40 1.38
N ALA A 93 3.16 -3.82 0.80
CA ALA A 93 3.92 -4.96 1.29
C ALA A 93 4.19 -4.88 2.80
N GLY A 94 3.88 -5.96 3.51
CA GLY A 94 4.07 -6.02 4.96
C GLY A 94 3.91 -7.43 5.50
N ILE A 95 4.53 -7.70 6.66
CA ILE A 95 4.52 -8.98 7.35
C ILE A 95 4.31 -8.77 8.86
N MET A 96 3.91 -9.82 9.56
CA MET A 96 4.04 -9.95 11.03
C MET A 96 5.48 -10.32 11.39
N THR A 97 5.87 -10.13 12.66
CA THR A 97 7.22 -10.45 13.13
C THR A 97 7.53 -11.96 13.05
N VAL A 98 6.52 -12.78 13.25
CA VAL A 98 6.61 -14.24 13.09
C VAL A 98 5.64 -14.74 12.02
N PRO A 99 5.89 -15.91 11.42
CA PRO A 99 4.95 -16.49 10.46
C PRO A 99 3.56 -16.70 11.06
N THR A 100 2.53 -16.59 10.23
CA THR A 100 1.14 -16.84 10.64
C THR A 100 0.99 -18.20 11.32
N ASN A 101 0.18 -18.27 12.37
CA ASN A 101 -0.08 -19.46 13.17
C ASN A 101 1.15 -20.05 13.90
N THR A 102 2.19 -19.24 14.10
CA THR A 102 3.28 -19.57 15.02
C THR A 102 3.15 -18.76 16.32
N PRO A 103 3.59 -19.29 17.47
CA PRO A 103 3.56 -18.53 18.71
C PRO A 103 4.33 -17.23 18.61
N TYR A 104 3.78 -16.16 19.18
CA TYR A 104 4.49 -14.90 19.30
C TYR A 104 5.73 -15.04 20.20
N ILE A 105 6.73 -14.22 19.92
CA ILE A 105 8.01 -14.24 20.60
C ILE A 105 8.09 -13.06 21.55
N ALA A 106 8.47 -13.31 22.82
CA ALA A 106 8.78 -12.24 23.76
C ALA A 106 9.94 -11.40 23.22
N ILE A 107 9.89 -10.08 23.44
CA ILE A 107 10.83 -9.13 22.80
C ILE A 107 12.30 -9.46 23.10
N GLU A 108 12.61 -9.98 24.29
CA GLU A 108 13.95 -10.39 24.70
C GLU A 108 14.49 -11.62 23.95
N ASN A 109 13.61 -12.39 23.30
CA ASN A 109 13.95 -13.58 22.51
C ASN A 109 13.91 -13.34 21.00
N LEU A 110 13.53 -12.12 20.58
CA LEU A 110 13.51 -11.75 19.18
C LEU A 110 14.94 -11.72 18.63
N THR A 111 15.18 -12.44 17.54
CA THR A 111 16.51 -12.43 16.91
C THR A 111 16.72 -11.16 16.06
N GLU A 112 17.99 -10.79 15.88
CA GLU A 112 18.36 -9.68 15.00
C GLU A 112 17.83 -9.89 13.58
N ASP A 113 17.88 -11.10 13.03
CA ASP A 113 17.37 -11.40 11.69
C ASP A 113 15.85 -11.16 11.56
N GLN A 114 15.08 -11.53 12.60
CA GLN A 114 13.64 -11.27 12.63
C GLN A 114 13.35 -9.76 12.70
N TYR A 115 14.12 -9.05 13.54
CA TYR A 115 14.04 -7.59 13.63
C TYR A 115 14.36 -6.93 12.28
N GLN A 116 15.48 -7.28 11.67
CA GLN A 116 15.89 -6.72 10.38
C GLN A 116 14.88 -7.05 9.27
N LYS A 117 14.32 -8.25 9.29
CA LYS A 117 13.32 -8.67 8.30
C LYS A 117 12.04 -7.82 8.38
N ILE A 118 11.46 -7.66 9.58
CA ILE A 118 10.21 -6.89 9.71
C ILE A 118 10.43 -5.40 9.43
N VAL A 119 11.52 -4.80 9.91
CA VAL A 119 11.87 -3.41 9.63
C VAL A 119 12.18 -3.22 8.15
N GLY A 120 12.93 -4.15 7.55
CA GLY A 120 13.28 -4.14 6.13
C GLY A 120 12.06 -4.13 5.22
N ILE A 121 11.05 -4.95 5.53
CA ILE A 121 9.85 -5.03 4.70
C ILE A 121 8.86 -3.89 5.05
N ASN A 122 8.46 -3.78 6.33
CA ASN A 122 7.35 -2.91 6.71
C ASN A 122 7.69 -1.42 6.71
N LEU A 123 8.94 -1.05 6.97
CA LEU A 123 9.37 0.35 7.05
C LEU A 123 10.29 0.74 5.89
N ASN A 124 11.41 0.02 5.69
CA ASN A 124 12.33 0.36 4.60
C ASN A 124 11.65 0.19 3.23
N GLY A 125 10.79 -0.83 3.05
CA GLY A 125 10.02 -1.02 1.83
C GLY A 125 9.14 0.18 1.49
N VAL A 126 8.48 0.77 2.48
CA VAL A 126 7.69 2.01 2.31
C VAL A 126 8.60 3.19 1.94
N PHE A 127 9.74 3.35 2.63
CA PHE A 127 10.72 4.38 2.31
C PHE A 127 11.28 4.22 0.88
N HIS A 128 11.68 3.00 0.49
CA HIS A 128 12.19 2.71 -0.85
C HIS A 128 11.16 3.03 -1.93
N GLY A 129 9.91 2.60 -1.73
CA GLY A 129 8.81 2.90 -2.64
C GLY A 129 8.55 4.39 -2.77
N MET A 130 8.46 5.12 -1.66
CA MET A 130 8.25 6.56 -1.63
C MET A 130 9.38 7.33 -2.34
N LYS A 131 10.64 6.95 -2.07
CA LYS A 131 11.83 7.54 -2.71
C LYS A 131 11.79 7.44 -4.23
N ASN A 132 11.28 6.32 -4.77
CA ASN A 132 11.20 6.09 -6.21
C ASN A 132 9.92 6.69 -6.83
N ALA A 133 8.78 6.65 -6.13
CA ALA A 133 7.51 7.15 -6.63
C ALA A 133 7.49 8.67 -6.79
N LEU A 134 7.87 9.42 -5.75
CA LEU A 134 7.74 10.88 -5.71
C LEU A 134 8.38 11.60 -6.91
N PRO A 135 9.64 11.32 -7.31
CA PRO A 135 10.23 12.01 -8.46
C PRO A 135 9.49 11.75 -9.77
N LEU A 136 8.94 10.54 -9.96
CA LEU A 136 8.23 10.15 -11.17
C LEU A 136 6.83 10.78 -11.28
N MET A 137 6.22 11.10 -10.13
CA MET A 137 4.85 11.59 -10.06
C MET A 137 4.75 13.11 -9.99
N ARG A 138 5.86 13.84 -9.72
CA ARG A 138 5.82 15.31 -9.47
C ARG A 138 5.21 16.14 -10.59
N GLU A 139 5.45 15.78 -11.85
CA GLU A 139 4.96 16.56 -12.99
C GLU A 139 3.47 16.33 -13.27
N LYS A 140 3.04 15.06 -13.18
CA LYS A 140 1.67 14.66 -13.53
C LYS A 140 0.72 14.64 -12.34
N GLY A 141 1.26 14.60 -11.13
CA GLY A 141 0.46 14.43 -9.91
C GLY A 141 -0.03 13.01 -9.73
N GLY A 142 -0.97 12.83 -8.80
CA GLY A 142 -1.60 11.55 -8.50
C GLY A 142 -1.71 11.25 -7.02
N GLY A 143 -1.88 9.98 -6.67
CA GLY A 143 -2.06 9.52 -5.30
C GLY A 143 -1.04 8.45 -4.89
N ILE A 144 -0.50 8.58 -3.69
CA ILE A 144 0.30 7.55 -3.03
C ILE A 144 -0.41 7.15 -1.74
N THR A 145 -0.62 5.85 -1.52
CA THR A 145 -1.15 5.34 -0.25
C THR A 145 -0.19 4.38 0.40
N LEU A 146 -0.10 4.45 1.73
CA LEU A 146 0.74 3.60 2.57
C LEU A 146 -0.15 2.72 3.43
N THR A 147 0.07 1.40 3.44
CA THR A 147 -0.64 0.48 4.33
C THR A 147 0.00 0.44 5.70
N ALA A 148 -0.58 1.17 6.66
CA ALA A 148 -0.27 1.01 8.07
C ALA A 148 -1.12 -0.13 8.69
N SER A 149 -1.79 0.13 9.79
CA SER A 149 -2.73 -0.75 10.49
C SER A 149 -3.39 0.03 11.62
N THR A 150 -4.51 -0.44 12.15
CA THR A 150 -4.99 0.00 13.47
C THR A 150 -3.97 -0.27 14.58
N ALA A 151 -3.06 -1.23 14.39
CA ALA A 151 -1.88 -1.45 15.26
C ALA A 151 -0.90 -0.27 15.26
N GLY A 152 -0.97 0.64 14.29
CA GLY A 152 -0.21 1.89 14.28
C GLY A 152 -0.88 3.04 15.02
N LEU A 153 -2.09 2.84 15.54
CA LEU A 153 -2.87 3.81 16.33
C LEU A 153 -3.20 3.29 17.74
N SER A 154 -3.06 1.99 17.94
CA SER A 154 -3.30 1.30 19.20
C SER A 154 -2.18 0.31 19.48
N VAL A 155 -2.20 -0.34 20.64
CA VAL A 155 -1.17 -1.28 21.06
C VAL A 155 -1.60 -2.71 20.74
N VAL A 156 -0.71 -3.48 20.08
CA VAL A 156 -0.83 -4.93 19.90
C VAL A 156 0.27 -5.60 20.73
N PRO A 157 -0.02 -5.98 21.98
CA PRO A 157 1.01 -6.44 22.93
C PRO A 157 1.72 -7.71 22.49
N VAL A 158 1.06 -8.54 21.69
CA VAL A 158 1.61 -9.82 21.21
C VAL A 158 2.65 -9.65 20.11
N ASP A 159 2.64 -8.52 19.37
CA ASP A 159 3.65 -8.23 18.35
C ASP A 159 4.13 -6.76 18.47
N PRO A 160 5.04 -6.46 19.41
CA PRO A 160 5.54 -5.09 19.60
C PRO A 160 6.27 -4.53 18.38
N MET A 161 7.00 -5.37 17.62
CA MET A 161 7.74 -4.89 16.45
C MET A 161 6.82 -4.57 15.27
N TYR A 162 5.78 -5.37 15.04
CA TYR A 162 4.74 -5.02 14.07
C TYR A 162 4.11 -3.67 14.44
N THR A 163 3.69 -3.51 15.70
CA THR A 163 3.15 -2.25 16.22
C THR A 163 4.11 -1.09 15.93
N ALA A 164 5.38 -1.21 16.31
CA ALA A 164 6.39 -0.16 16.10
C ALA A 164 6.52 0.23 14.62
N THR A 165 6.58 -0.76 13.71
CA THR A 165 6.68 -0.49 12.27
C THR A 165 5.44 0.23 11.73
N LYS A 166 4.25 -0.12 12.20
CA LYS A 166 2.99 0.51 11.74
C LYS A 166 2.81 1.93 12.29
N TYR A 167 3.26 2.22 13.52
CA TYR A 167 3.38 3.59 14.02
C TYR A 167 4.36 4.41 13.18
N ALA A 168 5.52 3.82 12.84
CA ALA A 168 6.53 4.48 12.02
C ALA A 168 5.99 4.83 10.62
N VAL A 169 5.22 3.95 9.98
CA VAL A 169 4.58 4.21 8.67
C VAL A 169 3.62 5.40 8.75
N ILE A 170 2.81 5.51 9.81
CA ILE A 170 1.90 6.65 10.00
C ILE A 170 2.70 7.94 10.15
N GLY A 171 3.71 7.95 11.04
CA GLY A 171 4.56 9.13 11.27
C GLY A 171 5.29 9.56 9.99
N PHE A 172 5.85 8.58 9.26
CA PHE A 172 6.53 8.82 7.99
C PHE A 172 5.59 9.40 6.94
N GLY A 173 4.40 8.79 6.73
CA GLY A 173 3.41 9.25 5.76
C GLY A 173 2.96 10.69 6.03
N ARG A 174 2.66 11.03 7.29
CA ARG A 174 2.31 12.41 7.71
C ARG A 174 3.43 13.41 7.40
N ALA A 175 4.65 13.06 7.76
CA ALA A 175 5.78 13.96 7.57
C ALA A 175 6.06 14.21 6.09
N VAL A 176 6.00 13.16 5.26
CA VAL A 176 6.22 13.29 3.80
C VAL A 176 5.07 14.06 3.14
N ALA A 177 3.82 13.81 3.55
CA ALA A 177 2.67 14.57 3.06
C ALA A 177 2.79 16.07 3.37
N ALA A 178 3.16 16.42 4.60
CA ALA A 178 3.39 17.81 5.01
C ALA A 178 4.55 18.45 4.23
N ALA A 179 5.66 17.73 4.03
CA ALA A 179 6.81 18.21 3.25
C ALA A 179 6.50 18.38 1.75
N ASN A 180 5.45 17.73 1.24
CA ASN A 180 4.95 17.86 -0.14
C ASN A 180 3.68 18.72 -0.24
N ALA A 181 3.32 19.46 0.78
CA ALA A 181 2.18 20.38 0.74
C ALA A 181 2.34 21.37 -0.44
N GLY A 182 1.28 21.50 -1.24
CA GLY A 182 1.31 22.30 -2.47
C GLY A 182 1.82 21.58 -3.72
N SER A 183 2.28 20.30 -3.60
CA SER A 183 2.54 19.43 -4.74
C SER A 183 1.22 18.87 -5.30
N SER A 184 1.23 18.48 -6.58
CA SER A 184 0.13 17.75 -7.22
C SER A 184 0.05 16.26 -6.78
N VAL A 185 1.01 15.78 -6.00
CA VAL A 185 1.03 14.41 -5.46
C VAL A 185 0.44 14.39 -4.05
N ARG A 186 -0.63 13.63 -3.87
CA ARG A 186 -1.26 13.42 -2.56
C ARG A 186 -0.71 12.15 -1.91
N ILE A 187 -0.40 12.22 -0.63
CA ILE A 187 0.20 11.11 0.13
C ILE A 187 -0.67 10.83 1.34
N ASN A 188 -1.20 9.61 1.43
CA ASN A 188 -2.17 9.23 2.43
C ASN A 188 -1.82 7.89 3.08
N VAL A 189 -2.38 7.63 4.25
CA VAL A 189 -2.17 6.40 4.99
C VAL A 189 -3.52 5.70 5.21
N ILE A 190 -3.59 4.42 4.89
CA ILE A 190 -4.70 3.56 5.27
C ILE A 190 -4.33 2.75 6.51
N CYS A 191 -5.24 2.67 7.47
CA CYS A 191 -5.11 1.88 8.70
C CYS A 191 -6.21 0.81 8.74
N PRO A 192 -5.95 -0.38 8.13
CA PRO A 192 -6.87 -1.51 8.21
C PRO A 192 -7.03 -2.03 9.63
N GLY A 193 -8.25 -2.43 9.99
CA GLY A 193 -8.51 -3.41 11.03
C GLY A 193 -8.19 -4.83 10.56
N VAL A 194 -8.74 -5.85 11.23
CA VAL A 194 -8.52 -7.23 10.85
C VAL A 194 -9.14 -7.48 9.47
N THR A 195 -8.30 -7.84 8.51
CA THR A 195 -8.71 -8.10 7.13
C THR A 195 -8.30 -9.51 6.74
N ASP A 196 -9.19 -10.30 6.15
CA ASP A 196 -8.96 -11.68 5.77
C ASP A 196 -7.84 -11.79 4.73
N THR A 197 -6.64 -12.05 5.22
CA THR A 197 -5.41 -12.16 4.44
C THR A 197 -4.50 -13.23 5.04
N GLN A 198 -3.46 -13.61 4.30
CA GLN A 198 -2.54 -14.66 4.74
C GLN A 198 -1.70 -14.30 5.99
N ILE A 199 -1.59 -13.01 6.34
CA ILE A 199 -0.82 -12.58 7.51
C ILE A 199 -1.63 -12.61 8.81
N VAL A 200 -2.96 -12.80 8.73
CA VAL A 200 -3.85 -12.82 9.91
C VAL A 200 -3.92 -14.23 10.47
N PRO A 201 -3.49 -14.45 11.73
CA PRO A 201 -3.63 -15.73 12.40
C PRO A 201 -5.08 -16.19 12.53
N ASP A 202 -5.30 -17.52 12.53
CA ASP A 202 -6.65 -18.09 12.56
C ASP A 202 -7.42 -17.69 13.81
N GLU A 203 -6.73 -17.46 14.94
CA GLU A 203 -7.35 -16.98 16.18
C GLU A 203 -8.05 -15.61 16.04
N TYR A 204 -7.61 -14.76 15.10
CA TYR A 204 -8.22 -13.46 14.81
C TYR A 204 -9.28 -13.52 13.71
N ARG A 205 -9.64 -14.72 13.23
CA ARG A 205 -10.70 -14.91 12.22
C ARG A 205 -12.07 -15.17 12.85
N ALA A 206 -12.14 -15.21 14.20
CA ALA A 206 -13.40 -15.40 14.90
C ALA A 206 -14.31 -14.16 14.77
N PRO A 207 -15.65 -14.33 14.83
CA PRO A 207 -16.62 -13.26 14.55
C PRO A 207 -16.45 -11.99 15.38
N GLU A 208 -15.95 -12.10 16.60
CA GLU A 208 -15.70 -10.97 17.52
C GLU A 208 -14.65 -9.97 17.01
N PHE A 209 -13.80 -10.36 16.06
CA PHE A 209 -12.76 -9.50 15.50
C PHE A 209 -13.20 -8.66 14.30
N ASN A 210 -14.48 -8.69 13.90
CA ASN A 210 -15.03 -7.93 12.77
C ASN A 210 -14.16 -8.06 11.51
N VAL A 211 -13.84 -9.29 11.14
CA VAL A 211 -12.96 -9.58 9.98
C VAL A 211 -13.59 -9.04 8.71
N MET A 212 -12.86 -8.20 8.00
CA MET A 212 -13.27 -7.62 6.71
C MET A 212 -12.68 -8.41 5.56
N SER A 213 -13.35 -8.42 4.40
CA SER A 213 -12.74 -8.95 3.18
C SER A 213 -11.70 -7.97 2.61
N ALA A 214 -10.80 -8.50 1.78
CA ALA A 214 -9.79 -7.69 1.09
C ALA A 214 -10.42 -6.67 0.13
N GLU A 215 -11.59 -6.99 -0.46
CA GLU A 215 -12.33 -6.11 -1.37
C GLU A 215 -12.88 -4.87 -0.65
N VAL A 216 -13.35 -5.01 0.59
CA VAL A 216 -13.78 -3.87 1.41
C VAL A 216 -12.62 -2.90 1.62
N MET A 217 -11.41 -3.42 1.89
CA MET A 217 -10.23 -2.58 2.03
C MET A 217 -9.77 -1.99 0.70
N ALA A 218 -9.86 -2.75 -0.40
CA ALA A 218 -9.51 -2.26 -1.73
C ALA A 218 -10.35 -1.06 -2.14
N ALA A 219 -11.66 -1.08 -1.85
CA ALA A 219 -12.55 0.05 -2.12
C ALA A 219 -12.08 1.33 -1.40
N GLU A 220 -11.75 1.25 -0.11
CA GLU A 220 -11.26 2.39 0.66
C GLU A 220 -9.89 2.90 0.16
N ILE A 221 -9.00 1.99 -0.23
CA ILE A 221 -7.66 2.34 -0.73
C ILE A 221 -7.76 3.01 -2.09
N VAL A 222 -8.56 2.48 -3.01
CA VAL A 222 -8.74 3.05 -4.35
C VAL A 222 -9.43 4.41 -4.27
N ASP A 223 -10.45 4.58 -3.40
CA ASP A 223 -11.03 5.87 -3.13
C ASP A 223 -9.99 6.86 -2.58
N LEU A 224 -9.17 6.43 -1.61
CA LEU A 224 -8.11 7.26 -1.02
C LEU A 224 -7.04 7.67 -2.05
N LEU A 225 -6.69 6.79 -3.00
CA LEU A 225 -5.79 7.10 -4.12
C LEU A 225 -6.39 8.16 -5.04
N HIS A 226 -7.68 8.08 -5.34
CA HIS A 226 -8.34 8.97 -6.29
C HIS A 226 -8.79 10.29 -5.66
N ASN A 227 -9.36 10.25 -4.46
CA ASN A 227 -10.14 11.34 -3.87
C ASN A 227 -9.62 11.84 -2.53
N GLY A 228 -8.75 11.06 -1.83
CA GLY A 228 -8.26 11.43 -0.48
C GLY A 228 -7.52 12.77 -0.48
N GLU A 229 -7.68 13.56 0.54
CA GLU A 229 -6.91 14.79 0.74
C GLU A 229 -5.46 14.48 1.15
N ASN A 230 -4.52 15.37 0.83
CA ASN A 230 -3.12 15.14 1.18
C ASN A 230 -2.91 15.10 2.71
N GLY A 231 -2.33 14.02 3.21
CA GLY A 231 -2.07 13.81 4.64
C GLY A 231 -3.20 13.08 5.38
N GLU A 232 -4.21 12.59 4.67
CA GLU A 232 -5.30 11.84 5.28
C GLU A 232 -4.81 10.51 5.86
N ILE A 233 -5.26 10.22 7.10
CA ILE A 233 -5.05 8.94 7.76
C ILE A 233 -6.41 8.28 7.90
N ARG A 234 -6.75 7.43 6.96
CA ARG A 234 -8.04 6.76 6.91
C ARG A 234 -8.00 5.47 7.71
N VAL A 235 -9.00 5.26 8.55
CA VAL A 235 -9.18 4.06 9.36
C VAL A 235 -10.43 3.32 8.90
N LYS A 236 -10.29 2.02 8.61
CA LYS A 236 -11.40 1.11 8.33
C LYS A 236 -11.24 -0.12 9.22
N ASN A 237 -12.09 -0.24 10.24
CA ASN A 237 -11.96 -1.27 11.28
C ASN A 237 -13.14 -2.25 11.36
N ALA A 238 -14.17 -2.06 10.54
CA ALA A 238 -15.29 -3.01 10.39
C ALA A 238 -15.97 -2.81 9.04
N ALA A 239 -16.50 -3.87 8.44
CA ALA A 239 -17.13 -3.83 7.12
C ALA A 239 -18.36 -2.91 7.13
N GLU A 240 -19.23 -3.05 8.16
CA GLU A 240 -20.50 -2.33 8.26
C GLU A 240 -20.37 -0.88 8.75
N LYS A 241 -19.19 -0.49 9.25
CA LYS A 241 -18.96 0.88 9.72
C LYS A 241 -18.29 1.69 8.63
N PRO A 242 -18.66 2.97 8.44
CA PRO A 242 -17.93 3.83 7.52
C PRO A 242 -16.46 3.96 7.96
N ALA A 243 -15.57 4.17 7.00
CA ALA A 243 -14.22 4.62 7.31
C ALA A 243 -14.26 6.03 7.92
N PHE A 244 -13.24 6.35 8.70
CA PHE A 244 -13.10 7.68 9.29
C PHE A 244 -11.66 8.15 9.21
N VAL A 245 -11.46 9.47 9.24
CA VAL A 245 -10.14 10.08 9.31
C VAL A 245 -9.70 10.16 10.77
N ALA A 246 -8.52 9.63 11.07
CA ALA A 246 -7.95 9.71 12.40
C ALA A 246 -7.49 11.14 12.69
N ASP A 247 -8.00 11.72 13.78
CA ASP A 247 -7.54 13.01 14.31
C ASP A 247 -6.30 12.75 15.20
N LEU A 248 -5.13 13.01 14.65
CA LEU A 248 -3.87 12.89 15.39
C LEU A 248 -3.35 14.28 15.78
N PRO A 249 -2.80 14.43 16.99
CA PRO A 249 -2.31 15.71 17.47
C PRO A 249 -1.33 16.35 16.47
N ASN A 250 -1.59 17.61 16.15
CA ASN A 250 -0.66 18.49 15.49
C ASN A 250 -0.23 19.55 16.51
N LEU A 251 1.05 19.50 16.92
CA LEU A 251 1.60 20.37 17.96
C LEU A 251 2.25 21.65 17.38
N SER A 252 2.06 21.90 16.06
CA SER A 252 2.54 23.11 15.40
C SER A 252 1.49 24.21 15.36
#